data_c8d10b7b8d2d52a7cebcc1e1602e5337
#
_entry.id   c8d10b7b8d2d52a7cebcc1e1602e5337
#
_cell.length_a   1.000
_cell.length_b   1.000
_cell.length_c   1.000
_cell.angle_alpha   90.00
_cell.angle_beta   90.00
_cell.angle_gamma   90.00
#
_symmetry.space_group_name_H-M   'P 1'
#
loop_
_entity.id
_entity.type
_entity.pdbx_description
1 polymer ?
#
loop_
_entity_poly.entity_id
_entity_poly.type
_entity_poly.pdbx_seq_one_letter_code
_entity_poly.pdbx_strand_id
1 'polypeptide(L)'
;MSKLPLVLGAVLALFATAPLAAAQHDHGGHGAQSAIQTNPADGAMGAAPETFNATFEHPMRLTALVITPSRGDPIAVTIPAGEATTTASVALPRLTPGNYTFAWTASGADNHTMTGRVRYMVH
;
A
#
# COMPACT_ATOMS: atom_id res chain seq x y z
N MET A 1 63.60 -49.04 -14.21
CA MET A 1 62.49 -48.47 -14.96
C MET A 1 61.44 -48.08 -14.03
N SER A 2 61.37 -46.87 -13.85
CA SER A 2 60.34 -46.33 -12.97
C SER A 2 59.07 -46.17 -13.74
N LYS A 3 58.03 -46.66 -13.18
CA LYS A 3 56.67 -46.39 -13.69
C LYS A 3 56.09 -45.36 -12.82
N LEU A 4 55.79 -44.25 -13.41
CA LEU A 4 55.07 -43.21 -12.71
C LEU A 4 53.59 -43.55 -12.70
N PRO A 5 52.98 -43.69 -11.58
CA PRO A 5 51.56 -43.75 -11.57
C PRO A 5 51.01 -42.37 -11.85
N LEU A 6 50.23 -42.28 -12.83
CA LEU A 6 49.49 -41.10 -13.12
C LEU A 6 48.40 -40.95 -12.07
N VAL A 7 48.62 -40.07 -11.17
CA VAL A 7 47.58 -39.73 -10.20
C VAL A 7 46.62 -38.80 -10.93
N LEU A 8 45.56 -39.37 -11.32
CA LEU A 8 44.46 -38.56 -11.85
C LEU A 8 43.76 -37.95 -10.65
N GLY A 9 44.13 -36.74 -10.40
CA GLY A 9 43.40 -35.95 -9.41
C GLY A 9 42.02 -35.63 -9.96
N ALA A 10 41.03 -36.29 -9.45
CA ALA A 10 39.68 -35.92 -9.70
C ALA A 10 39.43 -34.59 -8.99
N VAL A 11 39.40 -33.54 -9.75
CA VAL A 11 38.90 -32.28 -9.23
C VAL A 11 37.39 -32.40 -9.14
N LEU A 12 36.95 -32.67 -7.97
CA LEU A 12 35.52 -32.60 -7.71
C LEU A 12 35.16 -31.13 -7.61
N ALA A 13 34.67 -30.61 -8.69
CA ALA A 13 34.09 -29.28 -8.67
C ALA A 13 32.75 -29.36 -7.92
N LEU A 14 32.80 -28.98 -6.69
CA LEU A 14 31.55 -28.75 -5.97
C LEU A 14 30.91 -27.49 -6.49
N PHE A 15 29.96 -27.69 -7.29
CA PHE A 15 29.06 -26.59 -7.64
C PHE A 15 28.08 -26.42 -6.49
N ALA A 16 28.41 -25.53 -5.60
CA ALA A 16 27.45 -25.09 -4.64
C ALA A 16 26.43 -24.21 -5.36
N THR A 17 25.35 -24.80 -5.72
CA THR A 17 24.22 -24.02 -6.18
C THR A 17 23.59 -23.37 -4.97
N ALA A 18 23.87 -22.12 -4.79
CA ALA A 18 23.17 -21.37 -3.77
C ALA A 18 21.69 -21.26 -4.17
N PRO A 19 20.78 -21.66 -3.32
CA PRO A 19 19.37 -21.44 -3.63
C PRO A 19 19.09 -19.95 -3.69
N LEU A 20 18.44 -19.57 -4.73
CA LEU A 20 17.97 -18.21 -4.88
C LEU A 20 16.79 -18.02 -3.96
N ALA A 21 17.06 -17.46 -2.82
CA ALA A 21 16.04 -17.17 -1.85
C ALA A 21 15.36 -15.82 -2.10
N ALA A 22 15.41 -15.36 -3.32
CA ALA A 22 15.01 -14.00 -3.62
C ALA A 22 13.50 -13.78 -3.70
N ALA A 23 12.73 -14.84 -3.69
CA ALA A 23 11.33 -14.72 -4.08
C ALA A 23 10.39 -14.20 -2.99
N GLN A 24 10.83 -14.15 -1.76
CA GLN A 24 9.91 -13.94 -0.65
C GLN A 24 9.93 -12.58 -0.02
N HIS A 25 10.78 -11.71 -0.49
CA HIS A 25 11.00 -10.44 0.15
C HIS A 25 9.91 -9.40 -0.11
N ASP A 26 9.17 -9.58 -1.12
CA ASP A 26 8.13 -8.65 -1.51
C ASP A 26 6.89 -8.73 -0.64
N HIS A 27 6.74 -9.77 0.13
CA HIS A 27 5.57 -9.94 0.97
C HIS A 27 5.60 -9.13 2.25
N GLY A 28 6.77 -8.69 2.67
CA GLY A 28 6.90 -7.88 3.87
C GLY A 28 6.18 -6.55 3.80
N GLY A 29 6.05 -5.96 2.62
CA GLY A 29 5.35 -4.71 2.44
C GLY A 29 3.84 -4.81 2.59
N HIS A 30 3.29 -5.96 2.35
CA HIS A 30 1.83 -6.13 2.42
C HIS A 30 1.30 -6.15 3.84
N GLY A 31 2.09 -6.59 4.80
CA GLY A 31 1.68 -6.60 6.20
C GLY A 31 1.42 -5.20 6.74
N ALA A 32 2.23 -4.22 6.34
CA ALA A 32 2.05 -2.84 6.77
C ALA A 32 0.80 -2.21 6.17
N GLN A 33 0.45 -2.58 4.94
CA GLN A 33 -0.73 -2.04 4.27
C GLN A 33 -2.02 -2.62 4.81
N SER A 34 -1.98 -3.87 5.28
CA SER A 34 -3.17 -4.52 5.80
C SER A 34 -3.60 -3.96 7.16
N ALA A 35 -2.75 -3.18 7.82
CA ALA A 35 -3.09 -2.53 9.09
C ALA A 35 -4.04 -1.35 8.90
N ILE A 36 -4.25 -0.90 7.65
CA ILE A 36 -5.13 0.22 7.36
C ILE A 36 -6.18 -0.25 6.37
N GLN A 37 -7.43 -0.06 6.74
CA GLN A 37 -8.56 -0.42 5.89
C GLN A 37 -9.31 0.85 5.52
N THR A 38 -9.74 0.91 4.26
CA THR A 38 -10.51 2.04 3.78
C THR A 38 -11.82 1.58 3.17
N ASN A 39 -12.80 2.46 3.22
CA ASN A 39 -14.07 2.28 2.51
C ASN A 39 -14.40 3.62 1.81
N PRO A 40 -14.41 3.67 0.50
CA PRO A 40 -14.27 2.55 -0.44
C PRO A 40 -12.89 1.91 -0.40
N ALA A 41 -12.84 0.62 -0.71
CA ALA A 41 -11.60 -0.13 -0.79
C ALA A 41 -10.91 0.11 -2.13
N ASP A 42 -9.58 -0.03 -2.13
CA ASP A 42 -8.81 0.13 -3.36
C ASP A 42 -9.23 -0.90 -4.42
N GLY A 43 -9.49 -0.41 -5.61
CA GLY A 43 -9.91 -1.24 -6.74
C GLY A 43 -11.40 -1.55 -6.77
N ALA A 44 -12.18 -1.05 -5.83
CA ALA A 44 -13.61 -1.29 -5.81
C ALA A 44 -14.36 -0.42 -6.84
N MET A 45 -15.61 -0.76 -7.05
CA MET A 45 -16.50 -0.03 -7.95
C MET A 45 -17.93 -0.08 -7.40
N GLY A 46 -18.74 0.90 -7.76
CA GLY A 46 -20.11 0.94 -7.31
C GLY A 46 -20.70 2.34 -7.39
N ALA A 47 -21.71 2.57 -6.57
CA ALA A 47 -22.35 3.88 -6.49
C ALA A 47 -21.36 4.92 -5.92
N ALA A 48 -21.65 6.19 -6.15
CA ALA A 48 -20.84 7.28 -5.61
C ALA A 48 -20.84 7.19 -4.07
N PRO A 49 -19.66 7.08 -3.44
CA PRO A 49 -19.63 7.04 -1.99
C PRO A 49 -19.92 8.42 -1.40
N GLU A 50 -20.65 8.43 -0.30
CA GLU A 50 -20.98 9.67 0.41
C GLU A 50 -19.91 10.03 1.43
N THR A 51 -19.16 9.04 1.89
CA THR A 51 -18.11 9.23 2.88
C THR A 51 -16.87 8.44 2.48
N PHE A 52 -15.73 8.90 2.95
CA PHE A 52 -14.49 8.15 2.97
C PHE A 52 -14.19 7.77 4.40
N ASN A 53 -13.99 6.49 4.64
CA ASN A 53 -13.70 5.96 5.97
C ASN A 53 -12.35 5.28 5.96
N ALA A 54 -11.58 5.49 7.02
CA ALA A 54 -10.31 4.81 7.21
C ALA A 54 -10.24 4.26 8.62
N THR A 55 -9.81 3.00 8.73
CA THR A 55 -9.60 2.34 10.01
C THR A 55 -8.13 2.10 10.19
N PHE A 56 -7.59 2.57 11.30
CA PHE A 56 -6.17 2.49 11.63
C PHE A 56 -5.95 1.53 12.79
N GLU A 57 -4.76 0.96 12.83
CA GLU A 57 -4.36 0.10 13.93
C GLU A 57 -4.15 0.88 15.23
N HIS A 58 -3.66 2.10 15.11
CA HIS A 58 -3.45 3.02 16.24
C HIS A 58 -4.21 4.31 15.98
N PRO A 59 -4.52 5.09 17.03
CA PRO A 59 -5.21 6.36 16.82
C PRO A 59 -4.43 7.29 15.92
N MET A 60 -5.10 7.76 14.88
CA MET A 60 -4.54 8.69 13.90
C MET A 60 -5.60 9.69 13.51
N ARG A 61 -5.16 10.77 12.91
CA ARG A 61 -6.04 11.80 12.40
C ARG A 61 -5.80 11.95 10.91
N LEU A 62 -6.87 11.91 10.15
CA LEU A 62 -6.80 12.20 8.73
C LEU A 62 -6.54 13.70 8.56
N THR A 63 -5.48 14.05 7.86
CA THR A 63 -5.07 15.45 7.70
C THR A 63 -5.27 15.97 6.29
N ALA A 64 -5.35 15.09 5.31
CA ALA A 64 -5.62 15.49 3.93
C ALA A 64 -6.33 14.38 3.17
N LEU A 65 -7.17 14.78 2.26
CA LEU A 65 -7.81 13.87 1.31
C LEU A 65 -8.01 14.65 0.01
N VAL A 66 -7.41 14.14 -1.06
CA VAL A 66 -7.53 14.75 -2.39
C VAL A 66 -8.11 13.70 -3.32
N ILE A 67 -9.19 14.06 -4.00
CA ILE A 67 -9.84 13.21 -4.98
C ILE A 67 -9.42 13.68 -6.36
N THR A 68 -8.77 12.82 -7.11
CA THR A 68 -8.35 13.14 -8.47
C THR A 68 -9.16 12.32 -9.45
N PRO A 69 -10.05 12.96 -10.22
CA PRO A 69 -10.74 12.24 -11.29
C PRO A 69 -9.77 11.92 -12.42
N SER A 70 -10.07 10.87 -13.17
CA SER A 70 -9.27 10.53 -14.35
C SER A 70 -9.33 11.63 -15.40
N ARG A 71 -10.38 12.40 -15.38
CA ARG A 71 -10.56 13.58 -16.24
C ARG A 71 -11.06 14.72 -15.40
N GLY A 72 -10.26 15.76 -15.24
CA GLY A 72 -10.63 16.92 -14.48
C GLY A 72 -9.60 17.24 -13.40
N ASP A 73 -9.91 18.27 -12.65
CA ASP A 73 -9.00 18.82 -11.66
C ASP A 73 -9.10 18.08 -10.34
N PRO A 74 -8.02 18.00 -9.58
CA PRO A 74 -8.06 17.44 -8.24
C PRO A 74 -9.03 18.23 -7.33
N ILE A 75 -9.71 17.50 -6.46
CA ILE A 75 -10.64 18.05 -5.50
C ILE A 75 -10.07 17.87 -4.11
N ALA A 76 -9.76 18.97 -3.42
CA ALA A 76 -9.37 18.91 -2.04
C ALA A 76 -10.60 18.80 -1.16
N VAL A 77 -10.65 17.77 -0.31
CA VAL A 77 -11.77 17.55 0.59
C VAL A 77 -11.48 18.24 1.91
N THR A 78 -12.48 18.97 2.43
CA THR A 78 -12.35 19.59 3.74
C THR A 78 -12.45 18.53 4.82
N ILE A 79 -11.44 18.47 5.67
CA ILE A 79 -11.41 17.52 6.78
C ILE A 79 -11.71 18.28 8.06
N PRO A 80 -12.77 17.88 8.80
CA PRO A 80 -13.06 18.53 10.08
C PRO A 80 -11.92 18.32 11.07
N ALA A 81 -11.62 19.33 11.85
CA ALA A 81 -10.68 19.21 12.94
C ALA A 81 -11.22 18.22 13.98
N GLY A 82 -10.34 17.41 14.53
CA GLY A 82 -10.73 16.40 15.50
C GLY A 82 -9.52 15.75 16.13
N GLU A 83 -9.78 14.90 17.11
CA GLU A 83 -8.75 14.15 17.77
C GLU A 83 -8.36 12.90 16.97
N ALA A 84 -7.20 12.35 17.29
CA ALA A 84 -6.78 11.08 16.71
C ALA A 84 -7.71 9.96 17.16
N THR A 85 -8.15 9.15 16.24
CA THR A 85 -9.02 8.00 16.49
C THR A 85 -8.58 6.83 15.62
N THR A 86 -9.06 5.64 15.98
CA THR A 86 -8.80 4.46 15.14
C THR A 86 -9.71 4.41 13.94
N THR A 87 -10.75 5.22 13.87
CA THR A 87 -11.66 5.27 12.72
C THR A 87 -11.91 6.73 12.37
N ALA A 88 -11.56 7.10 11.14
CA ALA A 88 -11.82 8.43 10.61
C ALA A 88 -12.89 8.36 9.52
N SER A 89 -13.79 9.32 9.49
CA SER A 89 -14.85 9.41 8.49
C SER A 89 -14.96 10.85 7.99
N VAL A 90 -14.99 11.01 6.69
CA VAL A 90 -15.03 12.33 6.05
C VAL A 90 -16.12 12.33 5.00
N ALA A 91 -16.95 13.37 4.99
CA ALA A 91 -17.97 13.55 3.97
C ALA A 91 -17.31 13.88 2.63
N LEU A 92 -17.81 13.27 1.57
CA LEU A 92 -17.31 13.47 0.22
C LEU A 92 -18.23 14.38 -0.57
N PRO A 93 -17.70 15.15 -1.52
CA PRO A 93 -18.55 15.85 -2.48
C PRO A 93 -19.25 14.84 -3.38
N ARG A 94 -20.29 15.30 -4.06
CA ARG A 94 -21.00 14.44 -5.00
C ARG A 94 -20.08 14.11 -6.17
N LEU A 95 -19.89 12.80 -6.41
CA LEU A 95 -19.05 12.31 -7.50
C LEU A 95 -19.93 11.81 -8.62
N THR A 96 -19.62 12.22 -9.84
CA THR A 96 -20.28 11.72 -11.04
C THR A 96 -19.61 10.43 -11.51
N PRO A 97 -20.27 9.63 -12.37
CA PRO A 97 -19.65 8.41 -12.87
C PRO A 97 -18.28 8.67 -13.49
N GLY A 98 -17.34 7.79 -13.19
CA GLY A 98 -15.97 7.90 -13.67
C GLY A 98 -14.99 7.24 -12.72
N ASN A 99 -13.72 7.32 -13.07
CA ASN A 99 -12.64 6.77 -12.26
C ASN A 99 -12.01 7.85 -11.40
N TYR A 100 -11.72 7.50 -10.15
CA TYR A 100 -11.17 8.42 -9.16
C TYR A 100 -10.03 7.79 -8.39
N THR A 101 -9.11 8.62 -7.95
CA THR A 101 -8.07 8.25 -7.01
C THR A 101 -8.23 9.12 -5.77
N PHE A 102 -8.38 8.48 -4.62
CA PHE A 102 -8.42 9.16 -3.32
C PHE A 102 -7.03 9.06 -2.71
N ALA A 103 -6.34 10.18 -2.62
CA ALA A 103 -5.05 10.24 -1.96
C ALA A 103 -5.25 10.81 -0.56
N TRP A 104 -4.91 10.03 0.45
CA TRP A 104 -5.12 10.44 1.84
C TRP A 104 -3.81 10.52 2.60
N THR A 105 -3.80 11.37 3.62
CA THR A 105 -2.70 11.52 4.56
C THR A 105 -3.26 11.50 5.97
N ALA A 106 -2.60 10.78 6.84
CA ALA A 106 -2.97 10.71 8.25
C ALA A 106 -1.75 10.92 9.13
N SER A 107 -1.97 11.45 10.31
CA SER A 107 -0.92 11.75 11.27
C SER A 107 -1.27 11.16 12.63
N GLY A 108 -0.32 10.48 13.23
CA GLY A 108 -0.46 9.93 14.57
C GLY A 108 -0.02 10.89 15.66
N ALA A 109 -0.18 10.45 16.91
CA ALA A 109 0.12 11.29 18.07
C ALA A 109 1.61 11.63 18.21
N ASP A 110 2.47 10.82 17.64
CA ASP A 110 3.93 11.00 17.64
C ASP A 110 4.45 11.72 16.39
N ASN A 111 3.58 12.43 15.68
CA ASN A 111 3.87 13.07 14.40
C ASN A 111 4.24 12.08 13.29
N HIS A 112 3.94 10.82 13.50
CA HIS A 112 4.10 9.82 12.46
C HIS A 112 3.08 10.08 11.35
N THR A 113 3.53 10.12 10.11
CA THR A 113 2.68 10.42 8.97
C THR A 113 2.57 9.20 8.07
N MET A 114 1.35 8.87 7.67
CA MET A 114 1.08 7.81 6.72
C MET A 114 0.29 8.36 5.55
N THR A 115 0.52 7.79 4.37
CA THR A 115 -0.22 8.15 3.16
C THR A 115 -0.67 6.89 2.45
N GLY A 116 -1.73 7.02 1.67
CA GLY A 116 -2.21 5.94 0.85
C GLY A 116 -3.05 6.46 -0.30
N ARG A 117 -3.39 5.55 -1.20
CA ARG A 117 -4.22 5.83 -2.36
C ARG A 117 -5.26 4.75 -2.51
N VAL A 118 -6.44 5.17 -2.89
CA VAL A 118 -7.58 4.29 -3.16
C VAL A 118 -8.10 4.63 -4.55
N ARG A 119 -8.14 3.65 -5.42
CA ARG A 119 -8.74 3.79 -6.74
C ARG A 119 -10.16 3.28 -6.68
N TYR A 120 -11.07 4.03 -7.22
CA TYR A 120 -12.48 3.69 -7.17
C TYR A 120 -13.19 4.13 -8.46
N MET A 121 -14.05 3.28 -8.96
CA MET A 121 -14.87 3.59 -10.14
C MET A 121 -16.30 3.79 -9.69
N VAL A 122 -16.83 4.97 -10.01
CA VAL A 122 -18.24 5.31 -9.81
C VAL A 122 -19.01 4.98 -11.09
N HIS A 123 -20.08 4.21 -10.95
CA HIS A 123 -20.93 3.90 -12.10
C HIS A 123 -22.41 3.95 -11.76
#